data_5faaff904cfe9692d7bcb29f2cee6cf8
#
_entry.id   5faaff904cfe9692d7bcb29f2cee6cf8
#
_cell.length_a   1.000
_cell.length_b   1.000
_cell.length_c   1.000
_cell.angle_alpha   90.00
_cell.angle_beta   90.00
_cell.angle_gamma   90.00
#
_symmetry.space_group_name_H-M   'P 1'
#
loop_
_entity.id
_entity.type
_entity.pdbx_description
1 polymer ?
#
loop_
_entity_poly.entity_id
_entity_poly.type
_entity_poly.pdbx_seq_one_letter_code
_entity_poly.pdbx_strand_id
1 'polypeptide(L)'
;RRHFAHLFYGDSTHLINVFLNKVGRFDAMHMVDDGTATLHHARQVAERTLHLQRKNFTYRHPLASRLLAGLGLSPTFNYQAKFFTIYDIPQPALRGRVVTNTLNFGRARIGDKPRSGEIWFIGSNIRREVLINPDDYEDFLVQVGRHVDLSKVVYIPHRKEPDDYLAGLARRFGMEIRRLKDILEIELINAPT
;
A
#
# COMPACT_ATOMS: atom_id res chain seq x y z
N ARG A 1 -4.45 -9.68 31.03
CA ARG A 1 -4.05 -9.26 29.68
C ARG A 1 -3.09 -10.30 29.11
N ARG A 2 -3.36 -10.75 27.86
CA ARG A 2 -2.43 -11.69 27.18
C ARG A 2 -1.17 -10.93 26.78
N HIS A 3 -0.03 -11.57 26.92
CA HIS A 3 1.28 -11.08 26.52
C HIS A 3 1.71 -11.78 25.22
N PHE A 4 2.25 -11.04 24.27
CA PHE A 4 2.70 -11.54 22.98
C PHE A 4 4.12 -11.03 22.71
N ALA A 5 4.96 -11.87 22.12
CA ALA A 5 6.33 -11.49 21.81
C ALA A 5 6.37 -10.42 20.69
N HIS A 6 5.56 -10.59 19.64
CA HIS A 6 5.59 -9.68 18.49
C HIS A 6 4.19 -9.33 18.01
N LEU A 7 4.03 -8.09 17.52
CA LEU A 7 2.90 -7.63 16.71
C LEU A 7 3.43 -7.14 15.36
N PHE A 8 2.88 -7.68 14.26
CA PHE A 8 3.12 -7.20 12.90
C PHE A 8 1.86 -6.53 12.36
N TYR A 9 2.00 -5.35 11.77
CA TYR A 9 0.87 -4.60 11.20
C TYR A 9 1.32 -3.73 10.01
N GLY A 10 0.45 -3.58 9.01
CA GLY A 10 0.71 -2.71 7.85
C GLY A 10 0.28 -1.27 8.11
N ASP A 11 -1.01 -1.08 8.36
CA ASP A 11 -1.60 0.24 8.58
C ASP A 11 -1.77 0.56 10.08
N SER A 12 -1.06 1.58 10.55
CA SER A 12 -1.14 2.04 11.94
C SER A 12 -2.46 2.75 12.27
N THR A 13 -3.20 3.20 11.26
CA THR A 13 -4.45 3.95 11.43
C THR A 13 -5.68 3.06 11.47
N HIS A 14 -5.53 1.78 11.09
CA HIS A 14 -6.63 0.84 11.10
C HIS A 14 -7.13 0.57 12.53
N LEU A 15 -8.45 0.62 12.75
CA LEU A 15 -9.07 0.50 14.07
C LEU A 15 -8.60 -0.70 14.89
N ILE A 16 -8.47 -1.87 14.24
CA ILE A 16 -8.02 -3.08 14.92
C ILE A 16 -6.58 -2.95 15.44
N ASN A 17 -5.71 -2.30 14.69
CA ASN A 17 -4.33 -2.07 15.09
C ASN A 17 -4.25 -1.07 16.25
N VAL A 18 -5.08 -0.03 16.22
CA VAL A 18 -5.22 0.92 17.33
C VAL A 18 -5.70 0.21 18.59
N PHE A 19 -6.70 -0.67 18.48
CA PHE A 19 -7.21 -1.46 19.59
C PHE A 19 -6.15 -2.40 20.15
N LEU A 20 -5.48 -3.18 19.30
CA LEU A 20 -4.43 -4.11 19.70
C LEU A 20 -3.29 -3.40 20.43
N ASN A 21 -2.88 -2.24 19.95
CA ASN A 21 -1.85 -1.40 20.59
C ASN A 21 -2.21 -0.98 22.02
N LYS A 22 -3.50 -0.84 22.32
CA LYS A 22 -3.99 -0.42 23.65
C LYS A 22 -4.20 -1.56 24.63
N VAL A 23 -4.72 -2.69 24.14
CA VAL A 23 -5.11 -3.80 25.01
C VAL A 23 -4.06 -4.90 25.11
N GLY A 24 -3.21 -5.01 24.10
CA GLY A 24 -2.12 -5.98 24.04
C GLY A 24 -0.88 -5.52 24.82
N ARG A 25 -0.07 -6.48 25.23
CA ARG A 25 1.30 -6.27 25.66
C ARG A 25 2.20 -6.98 24.68
N PHE A 26 3.10 -6.25 24.05
CA PHE A 26 4.01 -6.76 23.02
C PHE A 26 5.44 -6.41 23.41
N ASP A 27 6.37 -7.36 23.27
CA ASP A 27 7.78 -7.10 23.49
C ASP A 27 8.35 -6.27 22.32
N ALA A 28 7.87 -6.54 21.11
CA ALA A 28 8.25 -5.80 19.93
C ALA A 28 7.06 -5.59 18.99
N MET A 29 7.05 -4.44 18.32
CA MET A 29 6.07 -4.09 17.33
C MET A 29 6.77 -3.79 16.01
N HIS A 30 6.24 -4.36 14.92
CA HIS A 30 6.84 -4.29 13.61
C HIS A 30 5.81 -3.74 12.63
N MET A 31 6.13 -2.62 12.01
CA MET A 31 5.38 -2.11 10.89
C MET A 31 5.97 -2.72 9.62
N VAL A 32 5.16 -3.49 8.89
CA VAL A 32 5.51 -4.04 7.58
C VAL A 32 5.05 -3.09 6.48
N ASP A 33 5.65 -3.20 5.30
CA ASP A 33 5.33 -2.31 4.20
C ASP A 33 3.84 -2.31 3.83
N ASP A 34 3.32 -1.09 3.71
CA ASP A 34 2.01 -0.77 3.13
C ASP A 34 2.24 0.23 1.98
N GLY A 35 2.99 -0.21 0.99
CA GLY A 35 3.41 0.63 -0.12
C GLY A 35 4.18 1.88 0.35
N THR A 36 4.03 2.98 -0.38
CA THR A 36 4.69 4.26 -0.06
C THR A 36 4.20 4.90 1.23
N ALA A 37 3.08 4.42 1.80
CA ALA A 37 2.59 4.86 3.11
C ALA A 37 3.63 4.62 4.20
N THR A 38 4.44 3.56 4.09
CA THR A 38 5.55 3.27 5.01
C THR A 38 6.53 4.43 5.12
N LEU A 39 6.91 5.05 4.00
CA LEU A 39 7.83 6.21 3.99
C LEU A 39 7.22 7.41 4.72
N HIS A 40 5.94 7.68 4.48
CA HIS A 40 5.22 8.75 5.15
C HIS A 40 5.12 8.51 6.66
N HIS A 41 4.79 7.29 7.08
CA HIS A 41 4.75 6.92 8.49
C HIS A 41 6.12 7.01 9.16
N ALA A 42 7.16 6.53 8.49
CA ALA A 42 8.53 6.61 9.01
C ALA A 42 8.94 8.07 9.25
N ARG A 43 8.64 8.96 8.30
CA ARG A 43 8.88 10.40 8.45
C ARG A 43 8.11 10.97 9.64
N GLN A 44 6.84 10.68 9.76
CA GLN A 44 6.00 11.17 10.87
C GLN A 44 6.49 10.67 12.25
N VAL A 45 6.97 9.42 12.32
CA VAL A 45 7.58 8.88 13.54
C VAL A 45 8.86 9.61 13.88
N ALA A 46 9.73 9.86 12.89
CA ALA A 46 10.97 10.58 13.08
C ALA A 46 10.75 12.03 13.55
N GLU A 47 9.78 12.71 12.96
CA GLU A 47 9.41 14.10 13.26
C GLU A 47 8.47 14.23 14.47
N ARG A 48 7.99 13.11 15.04
CA ARG A 48 6.98 13.06 16.12
C ARG A 48 5.68 13.80 15.78
N THR A 49 5.31 13.84 14.49
CA THR A 49 4.14 14.58 13.97
C THR A 49 2.87 13.74 13.85
N LEU A 50 2.89 12.47 14.24
CA LEU A 50 1.76 11.54 14.14
C LEU A 50 0.49 12.00 14.86
N HIS A 51 0.60 12.87 15.84
CA HIS A 51 -0.56 13.48 16.48
C HIS A 51 -1.44 14.29 15.52
N LEU A 52 -0.90 14.73 14.39
CA LEU A 52 -1.63 15.47 13.36
C LEU A 52 -2.59 14.58 12.55
N GLN A 53 -2.33 13.28 12.48
CA GLN A 53 -3.25 12.32 11.84
C GLN A 53 -4.57 12.11 12.60
N ARG A 54 -4.64 12.53 13.87
CA ARG A 54 -5.87 12.51 14.64
C ARG A 54 -7.05 13.15 13.91
N LYS A 55 -6.81 14.21 13.14
CA LYS A 55 -7.85 14.89 12.36
C LYS A 55 -8.46 13.98 11.28
N ASN A 56 -7.64 13.21 10.58
CA ASN A 56 -8.11 12.35 9.48
C ASN A 56 -8.89 11.14 9.98
N PHE A 57 -8.46 10.52 11.08
CA PHE A 57 -9.20 9.42 11.71
C PHE A 57 -10.53 9.90 12.28
N THR A 58 -10.56 11.03 13.00
CA THR A 58 -11.77 11.63 13.58
C THR A 58 -12.76 12.06 12.49
N TYR A 59 -12.25 12.54 11.34
CA TYR A 59 -13.08 12.97 10.23
C TYR A 59 -13.75 11.80 9.49
N ARG A 60 -13.03 10.71 9.25
CA ARG A 60 -13.60 9.53 8.57
C ARG A 60 -14.63 8.76 9.41
N HIS A 61 -14.47 8.75 10.74
CA HIS A 61 -15.29 7.97 11.65
C HIS A 61 -15.58 8.72 12.97
N PRO A 62 -16.31 9.84 12.93
CA PRO A 62 -16.46 10.73 14.10
C PRO A 62 -17.13 10.05 15.30
N LEU A 63 -18.15 9.21 15.07
CA LEU A 63 -18.83 8.48 16.14
C LEU A 63 -17.91 7.41 16.77
N ALA A 64 -17.22 6.62 15.94
CA ALA A 64 -16.28 5.62 16.42
C ALA A 64 -15.13 6.27 17.19
N SER A 65 -14.63 7.40 16.73
CA SER A 65 -13.56 8.15 17.42
C SER A 65 -14.03 8.66 18.80
N ARG A 66 -15.26 9.14 18.93
CA ARG A 66 -15.84 9.58 20.23
C ARG A 66 -16.01 8.41 21.19
N LEU A 67 -16.55 7.28 20.72
CA LEU A 67 -16.69 6.06 21.48
C LEU A 67 -15.34 5.55 21.99
N LEU A 68 -14.34 5.46 21.10
CA LEU A 68 -13.00 5.03 21.44
C LEU A 68 -12.33 5.98 22.43
N ALA A 69 -12.51 7.29 22.27
CA ALA A 69 -11.99 8.28 23.20
C ALA A 69 -12.65 8.15 24.59
N GLY A 70 -13.98 7.91 24.64
CA GLY A 70 -14.72 7.65 25.89
C GLY A 70 -14.25 6.38 26.61
N LEU A 71 -13.80 5.37 25.86
CA LEU A 71 -13.20 4.15 26.42
C LEU A 71 -11.70 4.30 26.72
N GLY A 72 -11.11 5.48 26.58
CA GLY A 72 -9.67 5.70 26.71
C GLY A 72 -8.84 5.09 25.57
N LEU A 73 -9.49 4.68 24.49
CA LEU A 73 -8.89 4.03 23.31
C LEU A 73 -8.62 5.06 22.21
N SER A 74 -8.00 6.18 22.54
CA SER A 74 -7.60 7.13 21.48
C SER A 74 -6.47 6.54 20.64
N PRO A 75 -6.44 6.80 19.31
CA PRO A 75 -5.36 6.36 18.45
C PRO A 75 -4.02 6.94 18.94
N THR A 76 -3.24 6.12 19.58
CA THR A 76 -1.86 6.48 19.95
C THR A 76 -0.94 5.60 19.15
N PHE A 77 -0.10 6.22 18.34
CA PHE A 77 0.92 5.51 17.62
C PHE A 77 2.04 5.09 18.58
N ASN A 78 2.54 3.86 18.39
CA ASN A 78 3.72 3.43 19.13
C ASN A 78 4.98 3.94 18.41
N TYR A 79 5.55 5.01 18.94
CA TYR A 79 6.81 5.57 18.44
C TYR A 79 8.02 4.62 18.53
N GLN A 80 7.86 3.47 19.18
CA GLN A 80 8.92 2.46 19.32
C GLN A 80 8.84 1.36 18.26
N ALA A 81 7.87 1.39 17.35
CA ALA A 81 7.75 0.38 16.30
C ALA A 81 9.02 0.31 15.44
N LYS A 82 9.41 -0.91 15.10
CA LYS A 82 10.43 -1.18 14.10
C LYS A 82 9.78 -1.20 12.71
N PHE A 83 10.51 -0.79 11.70
CA PHE A 83 10.06 -0.83 10.31
C PHE A 83 10.72 -2.01 9.61
N PHE A 84 9.92 -2.91 9.05
CA PHE A 84 10.38 -3.98 8.18
C PHE A 84 9.97 -3.61 6.75
N THR A 85 10.93 -3.15 5.93
CA THR A 85 10.63 -2.44 4.69
C THR A 85 11.65 -2.71 3.59
N ILE A 86 11.19 -2.63 2.32
CA ILE A 86 12.06 -2.64 1.15
C ILE A 86 12.68 -1.26 0.88
N TYR A 87 12.15 -0.21 1.51
CA TYR A 87 12.58 1.16 1.28
C TYR A 87 13.82 1.49 2.09
N ASP A 88 14.70 2.27 1.49
CA ASP A 88 15.74 2.97 2.25
C ASP A 88 15.10 4.14 3.01
N ILE A 89 15.22 4.11 4.33
CA ILE A 89 14.67 5.13 5.22
C ILE A 89 15.84 5.89 5.88
N PRO A 90 16.35 6.95 5.26
CA PRO A 90 17.55 7.67 5.73
C PRO A 90 17.24 8.61 6.90
N GLN A 91 16.38 8.20 7.84
CA GLN A 91 15.99 8.99 9.00
C GLN A 91 16.89 8.68 10.21
N PRO A 92 17.79 9.59 10.65
CA PRO A 92 18.69 9.33 11.78
C PRO A 92 17.96 8.94 13.07
N ALA A 93 16.76 9.52 13.30
CA ALA A 93 15.91 9.21 14.45
C ALA A 93 15.39 7.76 14.47
N LEU A 94 15.46 7.05 13.34
CA LEU A 94 15.03 5.66 13.19
C LEU A 94 16.19 4.67 13.11
N ARG A 95 17.41 5.12 13.36
CA ARG A 95 18.60 4.26 13.33
C ARG A 95 18.44 3.07 14.27
N GLY A 96 18.70 1.86 13.76
CA GLY A 96 18.51 0.60 14.48
C GLY A 96 17.06 0.12 14.62
N ARG A 97 16.12 0.86 14.04
CA ARG A 97 14.69 0.49 14.03
C ARG A 97 14.19 0.10 12.63
N VAL A 98 14.99 0.29 11.61
CA VAL A 98 14.68 -0.11 10.23
C VAL A 98 15.35 -1.45 9.97
N VAL A 99 14.57 -2.43 9.54
CA VAL A 99 15.03 -3.74 9.07
C VAL A 99 14.71 -3.82 7.60
N THR A 100 15.74 -3.84 6.77
CA THR A 100 15.57 -3.89 5.31
C THR A 100 15.16 -5.29 4.87
N ASN A 101 14.03 -5.38 4.18
CA ASN A 101 13.61 -6.58 3.48
C ASN A 101 14.30 -6.64 2.12
N THR A 102 15.25 -7.54 1.97
CA THR A 102 16.04 -7.70 0.74
C THR A 102 15.28 -8.44 -0.37
N LEU A 103 14.05 -8.88 -0.11
CA LEU A 103 13.24 -9.68 -1.04
C LEU A 103 13.94 -10.95 -1.56
N ASN A 104 14.85 -11.53 -0.77
CA ASN A 104 15.64 -12.70 -1.18
C ASN A 104 14.77 -13.86 -1.66
N PHE A 105 13.60 -14.04 -1.05
CA PHE A 105 12.64 -15.06 -1.48
C PHE A 105 12.14 -14.81 -2.92
N GLY A 106 11.77 -13.57 -3.24
CA GLY A 106 11.36 -13.19 -4.59
C GLY A 106 12.51 -13.32 -5.59
N ARG A 107 13.68 -12.80 -5.23
CA ARG A 107 14.88 -12.88 -6.09
C ARG A 107 15.27 -14.31 -6.41
N ALA A 108 15.25 -15.22 -5.44
CA ALA A 108 15.56 -16.63 -5.64
C ALA A 108 14.57 -17.33 -6.59
N ARG A 109 13.31 -16.87 -6.65
CA ARG A 109 12.29 -17.42 -7.55
C ARG A 109 12.31 -16.81 -8.95
N ILE A 110 12.59 -15.51 -9.06
CA ILE A 110 12.65 -14.83 -10.36
C ILE A 110 13.86 -15.33 -11.16
N GLY A 111 15.02 -15.54 -10.51
CA GLY A 111 16.24 -16.03 -11.18
C GLY A 111 16.61 -15.16 -12.38
N ASP A 112 17.31 -15.78 -13.34
CA ASP A 112 17.71 -15.17 -14.63
C ASP A 112 16.67 -15.45 -15.73
N LYS A 113 15.39 -15.36 -15.39
CA LYS A 113 14.33 -15.55 -16.38
C LYS A 113 14.44 -14.53 -17.50
N PRO A 114 14.34 -14.95 -18.78
CA PRO A 114 14.31 -14.03 -19.90
C PRO A 114 13.08 -13.09 -19.77
N ARG A 115 13.19 -11.87 -20.25
CA ARG A 115 12.10 -10.91 -20.23
C ARG A 115 11.09 -11.23 -21.31
N SER A 116 9.79 -11.32 -21.01
CA SER A 116 8.73 -11.61 -21.97
C SER A 116 8.54 -10.52 -23.04
N GLY A 117 9.04 -9.31 -22.79
CA GLY A 117 8.77 -8.15 -23.64
C GLY A 117 7.36 -7.57 -23.48
N GLU A 118 6.48 -8.16 -22.66
CA GLU A 118 5.19 -7.59 -22.34
C GLU A 118 5.32 -6.29 -21.52
N ILE A 119 4.52 -5.30 -21.84
CA ILE A 119 4.42 -4.06 -21.07
C ILE A 119 3.17 -4.17 -20.22
N TRP A 120 3.34 -4.25 -18.90
CA TRP A 120 2.23 -4.25 -17.96
C TRP A 120 1.98 -2.84 -17.43
N PHE A 121 0.75 -2.38 -17.59
CA PHE A 121 0.28 -1.15 -16.96
C PHE A 121 -0.56 -1.52 -15.73
N ILE A 122 -0.06 -1.19 -14.55
CA ILE A 122 -0.73 -1.53 -13.29
C ILE A 122 -1.79 -0.47 -13.00
N GLY A 123 -3.05 -0.86 -13.07
CA GLY A 123 -4.19 -0.02 -12.73
C GLY A 123 -4.23 0.34 -11.25
N SER A 124 -4.94 1.40 -10.95
CA SER A 124 -5.07 1.92 -9.59
C SER A 124 -6.52 2.28 -9.26
N ASN A 125 -6.90 2.19 -7.99
CA ASN A 125 -8.24 2.59 -7.51
C ASN A 125 -8.40 4.13 -7.37
N ILE A 126 -7.54 4.92 -7.98
CA ILE A 126 -7.47 6.38 -7.86
C ILE A 126 -8.83 7.02 -8.19
N ARG A 127 -9.50 6.50 -9.20
CA ARG A 127 -10.82 6.97 -9.66
C ARG A 127 -11.91 6.87 -8.59
N ARG A 128 -11.90 5.81 -7.77
CA ARG A 128 -12.92 5.58 -6.74
C ARG A 128 -12.66 6.38 -5.46
N GLU A 129 -11.42 6.72 -5.21
CA GLU A 129 -11.01 7.44 -4.01
C GLU A 129 -11.14 8.97 -4.14
N VAL A 130 -11.79 9.45 -5.21
CA VAL A 130 -12.04 10.88 -5.46
C VAL A 130 -10.76 11.73 -5.54
N LEU A 131 -9.64 11.08 -5.79
CA LEU A 131 -8.36 11.78 -5.90
C LEU A 131 -8.14 12.38 -7.29
N ILE A 132 -8.77 11.78 -8.31
CA ILE A 132 -8.67 12.22 -9.71
C ILE A 132 -10.06 12.06 -10.36
N ASN A 133 -10.50 13.06 -11.13
CA ASN A 133 -11.67 12.94 -11.98
C ASN A 133 -11.46 11.77 -12.97
N PRO A 134 -12.50 10.96 -13.27
CA PRO A 134 -12.40 9.91 -14.28
C PRO A 134 -11.82 10.38 -15.62
N ASP A 135 -12.24 11.56 -16.08
CA ASP A 135 -11.78 12.12 -17.34
C ASP A 135 -10.27 12.45 -17.30
N ASP A 136 -9.76 12.96 -16.16
CA ASP A 136 -8.34 13.26 -15.98
C ASP A 136 -7.48 11.97 -16.04
N TYR A 137 -8.02 10.82 -15.57
CA TYR A 137 -7.31 9.54 -15.67
C TYR A 137 -7.26 9.04 -17.12
N GLU A 138 -8.33 9.22 -17.89
CA GLU A 138 -8.33 8.85 -19.30
C GLU A 138 -7.41 9.78 -20.11
N ASP A 139 -7.38 11.07 -19.80
CA ASP A 139 -6.44 12.02 -20.39
C ASP A 139 -4.99 11.66 -20.07
N PHE A 140 -4.73 11.19 -18.85
CA PHE A 140 -3.42 10.65 -18.50
C PHE A 140 -3.05 9.43 -19.37
N LEU A 141 -3.97 8.50 -19.60
CA LEU A 141 -3.72 7.36 -20.50
C LEU A 141 -3.48 7.82 -21.94
N VAL A 142 -4.17 8.87 -22.42
CA VAL A 142 -3.88 9.49 -23.72
C VAL A 142 -2.44 10.02 -23.77
N GLN A 143 -1.97 10.66 -22.70
CA GLN A 143 -0.58 11.12 -22.62
C GLN A 143 0.41 9.96 -22.66
N VAL A 144 0.14 8.87 -21.92
CA VAL A 144 0.96 7.65 -21.96
C VAL A 144 1.00 7.08 -23.39
N GLY A 145 -0.14 7.07 -24.10
CA GLY A 145 -0.24 6.60 -25.48
C GLY A 145 0.59 7.38 -26.50
N ARG A 146 1.07 8.58 -26.14
CA ARG A 146 2.04 9.33 -26.99
C ARG A 146 3.45 8.75 -26.94
N HIS A 147 3.74 7.96 -25.93
CA HIS A 147 5.08 7.41 -25.67
C HIS A 147 5.12 5.89 -25.84
N VAL A 148 3.97 5.22 -25.69
CA VAL A 148 3.86 3.76 -25.74
C VAL A 148 2.63 3.39 -26.58
N ASP A 149 2.80 2.41 -27.48
CA ASP A 149 1.67 1.84 -28.22
C ASP A 149 0.77 1.05 -27.25
N LEU A 150 -0.35 1.65 -26.86
CA LEU A 150 -1.27 1.09 -25.87
C LEU A 150 -1.89 -0.23 -26.31
N SER A 151 -1.95 -0.52 -27.62
CA SER A 151 -2.44 -1.80 -28.13
C SER A 151 -1.51 -2.99 -27.79
N LYS A 152 -0.27 -2.70 -27.40
CA LYS A 152 0.73 -3.68 -26.93
C LYS A 152 0.83 -3.74 -25.41
N VAL A 153 -0.01 -3.01 -24.72
CA VAL A 153 0.00 -2.93 -23.26
C VAL A 153 -1.04 -3.88 -22.68
N VAL A 154 -0.64 -4.67 -21.71
CA VAL A 154 -1.53 -5.46 -20.87
C VAL A 154 -1.89 -4.60 -19.65
N TYR A 155 -3.14 -4.19 -19.56
CA TYR A 155 -3.65 -3.47 -18.41
C TYR A 155 -4.02 -4.45 -17.29
N ILE A 156 -3.36 -4.34 -16.16
CA ILE A 156 -3.63 -5.14 -14.96
C ILE A 156 -4.51 -4.31 -14.02
N PRO A 157 -5.83 -4.56 -13.98
CA PRO A 157 -6.73 -3.71 -13.23
C PRO A 157 -6.59 -3.91 -11.73
N HIS A 158 -6.82 -2.83 -10.98
CA HIS A 158 -7.04 -2.97 -9.55
C HIS A 158 -8.34 -3.77 -9.30
N ARG A 159 -8.35 -4.64 -8.29
CA ARG A 159 -9.48 -5.55 -8.00
C ARG A 159 -10.85 -4.87 -7.84
N LYS A 160 -10.88 -3.57 -7.58
CA LYS A 160 -12.11 -2.78 -7.39
C LYS A 160 -12.53 -2.00 -8.64
N GLU A 161 -11.80 -2.09 -9.73
CA GLU A 161 -12.19 -1.42 -10.97
C GLU A 161 -13.33 -2.18 -11.63
N PRO A 162 -14.44 -1.48 -12.03
CA PRO A 162 -15.62 -2.11 -12.61
C PRO A 162 -15.35 -2.66 -14.01
N ASP A 163 -16.01 -3.76 -14.36
CA ASP A 163 -15.81 -4.43 -15.64
C ASP A 163 -16.30 -3.61 -16.83
N ASP A 164 -17.38 -2.85 -16.68
CA ASP A 164 -17.89 -1.93 -17.70
C ASP A 164 -16.89 -0.83 -18.06
N TYR A 165 -16.22 -0.28 -17.05
CA TYR A 165 -15.14 0.68 -17.24
C TYR A 165 -13.95 0.05 -17.96
N LEU A 166 -13.52 -1.13 -17.54
CA LEU A 166 -12.42 -1.85 -18.18
C LEU A 166 -12.72 -2.19 -19.64
N ALA A 167 -13.96 -2.59 -19.95
CA ALA A 167 -14.38 -2.79 -21.33
C ALA A 167 -14.34 -1.48 -22.15
N GLY A 168 -14.61 -0.33 -21.52
CA GLY A 168 -14.46 0.99 -22.13
C GLY A 168 -12.99 1.29 -22.48
N LEU A 169 -12.07 1.05 -21.53
CA LEU A 169 -10.63 1.24 -21.74
C LEU A 169 -10.10 0.34 -22.87
N ALA A 170 -10.48 -0.95 -22.86
CA ALA A 170 -10.08 -1.89 -23.90
C ALA A 170 -10.50 -1.41 -25.30
N ARG A 171 -11.75 -0.97 -25.43
CA ARG A 171 -12.27 -0.46 -26.73
C ARG A 171 -11.59 0.84 -27.16
N ARG A 172 -11.37 1.78 -26.23
CA ARG A 172 -10.82 3.11 -26.54
C ARG A 172 -9.34 3.05 -26.88
N PHE A 173 -8.57 2.27 -26.15
CA PHE A 173 -7.10 2.26 -26.24
C PHE A 173 -6.53 1.00 -26.88
N GLY A 174 -7.35 -0.01 -27.16
CA GLY A 174 -6.90 -1.29 -27.72
C GLY A 174 -6.13 -2.18 -26.74
N MET A 175 -6.09 -1.81 -25.45
CA MET A 175 -5.33 -2.56 -24.45
C MET A 175 -5.95 -3.93 -24.16
N GLU A 176 -5.11 -4.93 -23.94
CA GLU A 176 -5.54 -6.17 -23.30
C GLU A 176 -5.84 -5.92 -21.83
N ILE A 177 -7.00 -6.37 -21.34
CA ILE A 177 -7.33 -6.33 -19.91
C ILE A 177 -7.08 -7.72 -19.32
N ARG A 178 -6.17 -7.82 -18.34
CA ARG A 178 -5.85 -9.10 -17.70
C ARG A 178 -6.04 -9.02 -16.19
N ARG A 179 -7.07 -9.68 -15.67
CA ARG A 179 -7.23 -9.86 -14.23
C ARG A 179 -6.31 -10.97 -13.75
N LEU A 180 -5.53 -10.66 -12.74
CA LEU A 180 -4.64 -11.62 -12.09
C LEU A 180 -5.44 -12.59 -11.21
N LYS A 181 -4.96 -13.82 -11.10
CA LYS A 181 -5.54 -14.84 -10.20
C LYS A 181 -5.05 -14.65 -8.77
N ASP A 182 -3.80 -14.26 -8.63
CA ASP A 182 -3.13 -13.98 -7.37
C ASP A 182 -2.87 -12.48 -7.18
N ILE A 183 -2.20 -12.12 -6.10
CA ILE A 183 -1.69 -10.77 -5.91
C ILE A 183 -0.58 -10.48 -6.92
N LEU A 184 -0.45 -9.21 -7.30
CA LEU A 184 0.48 -8.75 -8.35
C LEU A 184 1.92 -9.28 -8.14
N GLU A 185 2.39 -9.24 -6.91
CA GLU A 185 3.75 -9.66 -6.55
C GLU A 185 3.99 -11.15 -6.83
N ILE A 186 2.99 -11.99 -6.59
CA ILE A 186 3.06 -13.44 -6.87
C ILE A 186 3.01 -13.69 -8.37
N GLU A 187 2.14 -12.99 -9.09
CA GLU A 187 2.04 -13.10 -10.54
C GLU A 187 3.31 -12.64 -11.23
N LEU A 188 3.93 -11.53 -10.77
CA LEU A 188 5.23 -11.07 -11.30
C LEU A 188 6.34 -12.09 -11.07
N ILE A 189 6.32 -12.81 -9.93
CA ILE A 189 7.29 -13.88 -9.65
C ILE A 189 7.05 -15.09 -10.56
N ASN A 190 5.78 -15.38 -10.87
CA ASN A 190 5.38 -16.57 -11.64
C ASN A 190 5.16 -16.26 -13.13
N ALA A 191 5.22 -15.00 -13.55
CA ALA A 191 4.99 -14.61 -14.93
C ALA A 191 5.87 -15.44 -15.88
N PRO A 192 5.29 -15.95 -16.97
CA PRO A 192 6.08 -16.62 -18.01
C PRO A 192 7.04 -15.60 -18.58
N THR A 193 8.23 -16.03 -18.76
CA THR A 193 9.34 -15.26 -19.32
C THR A 193 9.30 -15.33 -20.83
#